data_1649cfc2b5d78dca58e07f31141e5ce3
#
_entry.id   1649cfc2b5d78dca58e07f31141e5ce3
#
_cell.length_a   1.000
_cell.length_b   1.000
_cell.length_c   1.000
_cell.angle_alpha   90.00
_cell.angle_beta   90.00
_cell.angle_gamma   90.00
#
_symmetry.space_group_name_H-M   'P 1'
#
loop_
_entity.id
_entity.type
_entity.pdbx_description
1 polymer ?
#
loop_
_entity_poly.entity_id
_entity_poly.type
_entity_poly.pdbx_seq_one_letter_code
_entity_poly.pdbx_strand_id
1 'polypeptide(L)'
;FHGKITRRTCEELLSKNRKNGSYLIRESENMEGALCLCIFFEELIYTYRIFRDHQGYFRIETSEGVPVRLFRTLKDLIYTYEKPNQGLITNLLYPVMKPKASQRNQ
;
A
#
# COMPACT_ATOMS: atom_id res chain seq x y z
N PHE A 1 -4.20 2.75 6.06
CA PHE A 1 -2.84 2.80 6.61
C PHE A 1 -2.76 2.05 7.93
N HIS A 2 -1.87 1.09 8.01
CA HIS A 2 -1.78 0.20 9.15
C HIS A 2 -0.60 0.49 10.10
N GLY A 3 0.21 1.47 9.79
CA GLY A 3 1.34 1.80 10.64
C GLY A 3 2.38 0.68 10.66
N LYS A 4 2.89 0.38 11.84
CA LYS A 4 3.98 -0.59 11.98
C LYS A 4 3.46 -2.01 12.16
N ILE A 5 3.00 -2.61 11.09
CA ILE A 5 2.70 -4.04 11.13
C ILE A 5 3.79 -4.78 10.35
N THR A 6 3.98 -6.05 10.66
CA THR A 6 5.00 -6.83 9.98
C THR A 6 4.53 -7.22 8.60
N ARG A 7 5.49 -7.61 7.76
CA ARG A 7 5.17 -8.13 6.43
C ARG A 7 4.26 -9.35 6.55
N ARG A 8 4.53 -10.21 7.52
CA ARG A 8 3.72 -11.40 7.74
C ARG A 8 2.28 -11.04 8.09
N THR A 9 2.08 -10.09 8.99
CA THR A 9 0.73 -9.65 9.35
C THR A 9 0.02 -9.06 8.14
N CYS A 10 0.74 -8.27 7.35
CA CYS A 10 0.22 -7.69 6.14
C CYS A 10 -0.26 -8.76 5.17
N GLU A 11 0.56 -9.79 4.97
CA GLU A 11 0.20 -10.88 4.06
C GLU A 11 -1.01 -11.65 4.57
N GLU A 12 -1.09 -11.84 5.87
CA GLU A 12 -2.23 -12.52 6.47
C GLU A 12 -3.52 -11.74 6.26
N LEU A 13 -3.47 -10.45 6.47
CA LEU A 13 -4.65 -9.61 6.29
C LEU A 13 -5.13 -9.61 4.85
N LEU A 14 -4.22 -9.48 3.90
CA LEU A 14 -4.57 -9.47 2.49
C LEU A 14 -5.07 -10.82 2.03
N SER A 15 -4.44 -11.89 2.49
CA SER A 15 -4.83 -13.25 2.11
C SER A 15 -6.22 -13.60 2.63
N LYS A 16 -6.61 -13.01 3.75
CA LYS A 16 -7.92 -13.24 4.34
C LYS A 16 -9.04 -12.72 3.44
N ASN A 17 -8.80 -11.61 2.79
CA ASN A 17 -9.79 -10.99 1.91
C ASN A 17 -9.84 -11.64 0.53
N ARG A 18 -8.71 -12.07 0.01
CA ARG A 18 -8.57 -12.81 -1.24
C ARG A 18 -9.33 -12.22 -2.43
N LYS A 19 -9.34 -10.91 -2.53
CA LYS A 19 -9.95 -10.21 -3.66
C LYS A 19 -8.87 -9.45 -4.40
N ASN A 20 -8.81 -9.62 -5.71
CA ASN A 20 -7.86 -8.87 -6.53
C ASN A 20 -8.12 -7.38 -6.36
N GLY A 21 -7.05 -6.63 -6.11
CA GLY A 21 -7.17 -5.20 -5.86
C GLY A 21 -7.31 -4.84 -4.39
N SER A 22 -7.32 -5.84 -3.49
CA SER A 22 -7.26 -5.56 -2.06
C SER A 22 -5.88 -5.01 -1.74
N TYR A 23 -5.82 -3.98 -0.91
CA TYR A 23 -4.56 -3.33 -0.62
C TYR A 23 -4.53 -2.76 0.78
N LEU A 24 -3.31 -2.49 1.25
CA LEU A 24 -3.09 -1.74 2.47
C LEU A 24 -1.73 -1.05 2.40
N ILE A 25 -1.53 -0.08 3.27
CA ILE A 25 -0.25 0.61 3.39
C ILE A 25 0.27 0.40 4.79
N ARG A 26 1.55 0.06 4.90
CA ARG A 26 2.21 -0.13 6.18
C ARG A 26 3.59 0.51 6.14
N GLU A 27 4.20 0.65 7.31
CA GLU A 27 5.57 1.13 7.37
C GLU A 27 6.52 0.01 6.97
N SER A 28 7.61 0.38 6.30
CA SER A 28 8.61 -0.59 5.89
C SER A 28 9.37 -1.11 7.12
N GLU A 29 9.61 -2.42 7.14
CA GLU A 29 10.42 -3.01 8.21
C GLU A 29 11.90 -2.75 8.00
N ASN A 30 12.31 -2.61 6.76
CA ASN A 30 13.72 -2.56 6.41
C ASN A 30 14.26 -1.16 6.16
N MET A 31 13.39 -0.22 5.90
CA MET A 31 13.81 1.12 5.53
C MET A 31 13.01 2.15 6.31
N GLU A 32 13.65 2.72 7.30
CA GLU A 32 13.01 3.70 8.15
C GLU A 32 12.54 4.90 7.33
N GLY A 33 11.32 5.35 7.58
CA GLY A 33 10.76 6.48 6.89
C GLY A 33 10.07 6.13 5.58
N ALA A 34 10.19 4.89 5.12
CA ALA A 34 9.52 4.46 3.90
C ALA A 34 8.23 3.70 4.24
N LEU A 35 7.30 3.73 3.31
CA LEU A 35 6.04 3.00 3.44
C LEU A 35 5.98 1.92 2.37
N CYS A 36 5.12 0.96 2.59
CA CYS A 36 4.90 -0.12 1.62
C CYS A 36 3.43 -0.17 1.27
N LEU A 37 3.14 -0.14 -0.04
CA LEU A 37 1.79 -0.39 -0.55
C LEU A 37 1.76 -1.84 -0.98
N CYS A 38 0.89 -2.62 -0.34
CA CYS A 38 0.79 -4.06 -0.60
C CYS A 38 -0.53 -4.34 -1.29
N ILE A 39 -0.49 -5.07 -2.40
CA ILE A 39 -1.68 -5.34 -3.22
C ILE A 39 -1.79 -6.84 -3.44
N PHE A 40 -2.99 -7.37 -3.24
CA PHE A 40 -3.31 -8.77 -3.55
C PHE A 40 -3.81 -8.85 -4.99
N PHE A 41 -3.18 -9.73 -5.77
CA PHE A 41 -3.59 -9.94 -7.15
C PHE A 41 -3.18 -11.33 -7.61
N GLU A 42 -4.14 -12.11 -8.08
CA GLU A 42 -3.91 -13.47 -8.62
C GLU A 42 -3.13 -14.34 -7.65
N GLU A 43 -3.57 -14.37 -6.40
CA GLU A 43 -3.00 -15.19 -5.33
C GLU A 43 -1.58 -14.79 -4.91
N LEU A 44 -1.12 -13.63 -5.35
CA LEU A 44 0.19 -13.12 -4.98
C LEU A 44 0.03 -11.75 -4.33
N ILE A 45 1.01 -11.39 -3.51
CA ILE A 45 1.03 -10.09 -2.87
C ILE A 45 2.20 -9.31 -3.43
N TYR A 46 1.89 -8.16 -4.02
CA TYR A 46 2.88 -7.27 -4.62
C TYR A 46 3.12 -6.12 -3.69
N THR A 47 4.39 -5.80 -3.46
CA THR A 47 4.78 -4.74 -2.53
C THR A 47 5.50 -3.65 -3.29
N TYR A 48 5.00 -2.43 -3.16
CA TYR A 48 5.62 -1.25 -3.76
C TYR A 48 6.04 -0.32 -2.66
N ARG A 49 7.24 0.25 -2.78
CA ARG A 49 7.74 1.19 -1.77
C ARG A 49 7.28 2.60 -2.08
N ILE A 50 6.91 3.30 -1.03
CA ILE A 50 6.51 4.69 -1.12
C ILE A 50 7.54 5.49 -0.34
N PHE A 51 8.16 6.46 -1.02
CA PHE A 51 9.17 7.32 -0.42
C PHE A 51 8.64 8.72 -0.28
N ARG A 52 9.15 9.41 0.70
CA ARG A 52 8.84 10.80 0.92
C ARG A 52 10.12 11.59 0.71
N ASP A 53 10.08 12.59 -0.17
CA ASP A 53 11.28 13.39 -0.40
C ASP A 53 11.41 14.46 0.69
N HIS A 54 12.51 15.21 0.65
CA HIS A 54 12.77 16.20 1.69
C HIS A 54 11.82 17.40 1.62
N GLN A 55 11.04 17.52 0.57
CA GLN A 55 10.02 18.56 0.46
C GLN A 55 8.66 18.06 0.94
N GLY A 56 8.56 16.79 1.30
CA GLY A 56 7.34 16.22 1.82
C GLY A 56 6.44 15.58 0.79
N TYR A 57 6.87 15.48 -0.46
CA TYR A 57 6.08 14.82 -1.50
C TYR A 57 6.30 13.32 -1.46
N PHE A 58 5.24 12.59 -1.73
CA PHE A 58 5.29 11.13 -1.81
C PHE A 58 5.48 10.68 -3.25
N ARG A 59 6.27 9.65 -3.43
CA ARG A 59 6.39 8.98 -4.73
C ARG A 59 6.40 7.49 -4.51
N ILE A 60 5.90 6.75 -5.49
CA ILE A 60 5.85 5.30 -5.40
C ILE A 60 6.88 4.73 -6.38
N GLU A 61 7.59 3.70 -5.95
CA GLU A 61 8.57 3.02 -6.78
C GLU A 61 7.84 2.01 -7.66
N THR A 62 7.90 2.21 -8.96
CA THR A 62 7.22 1.35 -9.91
C THR A 62 8.24 0.78 -10.90
N SER A 63 7.75 0.08 -11.91
CA SER A 63 8.61 -0.50 -12.92
C SER A 63 9.36 0.56 -13.70
N GLU A 64 10.52 0.17 -14.21
CA GLU A 64 11.31 1.02 -15.07
C GLU A 64 10.51 1.45 -16.29
N GLY A 65 10.65 2.71 -16.68
CA GLY A 65 9.92 3.23 -17.81
C GLY A 65 8.59 3.88 -17.46
N VAL A 66 8.13 3.72 -16.22
CA VAL A 66 6.93 4.40 -15.76
C VAL A 66 7.32 5.77 -15.22
N PRO A 67 6.69 6.85 -15.68
CA PRO A 67 7.03 8.18 -15.20
C PRO A 67 6.86 8.31 -13.69
N VAL A 68 7.80 9.00 -13.05
CA VAL A 68 7.71 9.27 -11.62
C VAL A 68 6.66 10.35 -11.39
N ARG A 69 5.79 10.11 -10.43
CA ARG A 69 4.77 11.07 -10.04
C ARG A 69 4.95 11.44 -8.58
N LEU A 70 4.69 12.71 -8.28
CA LEU A 70 4.79 13.20 -6.92
C LEU A 70 3.40 13.54 -6.41
N PHE A 71 3.14 13.19 -5.16
CA PHE A 71 1.85 13.42 -4.52
C PHE A 71 2.05 14.15 -3.21
N ARG A 72 1.16 15.08 -2.92
CA ARG A 72 1.26 15.84 -1.67
C ARG A 72 0.85 15.02 -0.46
N THR A 73 -0.11 14.12 -0.65
CA THR A 73 -0.63 13.30 0.44
C THR A 73 -0.77 11.87 -0.02
N LEU A 74 -0.84 10.95 0.96
CA LEU A 74 -1.12 9.56 0.65
C LEU A 74 -2.50 9.40 0.04
N LYS A 75 -3.44 10.23 0.45
CA LYS A 75 -4.79 10.20 -0.10
C LYS A 75 -4.78 10.48 -1.60
N ASP A 76 -4.00 11.47 -2.02
CA ASP A 76 -3.88 11.79 -3.44
C ASP A 76 -3.23 10.64 -4.21
N LEU A 77 -2.21 10.02 -3.62
CA LEU A 77 -1.54 8.88 -4.23
C LEU A 77 -2.52 7.75 -4.43
N ILE A 78 -3.28 7.41 -3.40
CA ILE A 78 -4.25 6.33 -3.48
C ILE A 78 -5.32 6.63 -4.53
N TYR A 79 -5.82 7.86 -4.55
CA TYR A 79 -6.84 8.26 -5.50
C TYR A 79 -6.38 8.05 -6.94
N THR A 80 -5.13 8.43 -7.23
CA THR A 80 -4.58 8.26 -8.57
C THR A 80 -4.49 6.78 -8.94
N TYR A 81 -4.05 5.94 -8.02
CA TYR A 81 -3.85 4.52 -8.32
C TYR A 81 -5.13 3.69 -8.18
N GLU A 82 -6.24 4.33 -7.83
CA GLU A 82 -7.55 3.67 -7.95
C GLU A 82 -7.97 3.60 -9.41
N LYS A 83 -7.36 4.40 -10.26
CA LYS A 83 -7.63 4.36 -11.69
C LYS A 83 -6.81 3.27 -12.36
N PRO A 84 -7.34 2.62 -13.40
CA PRO A 84 -6.60 1.54 -14.05
C PRO A 84 -5.40 2.06 -14.85
N ASN A 85 -4.46 1.17 -15.09
CA ASN A 85 -3.32 1.42 -15.98
C ASN A 85 -2.41 2.57 -15.54
N GLN A 86 -2.18 2.67 -14.23
CA GLN A 86 -1.31 3.72 -13.70
C GLN A 86 0.09 3.21 -13.36
N GLY A 87 0.40 1.96 -13.68
CA GLY A 87 1.74 1.43 -13.47
C GLY A 87 1.86 0.39 -12.37
N LEU A 88 0.77 0.08 -11.68
CA LEU A 88 0.76 -0.99 -10.70
C LEU A 88 0.24 -2.27 -11.34
N ILE A 89 0.41 -3.39 -10.63
CA ILE A 89 -0.05 -4.68 -11.13
C ILE A 89 -1.56 -4.66 -11.39
N THR A 90 -2.29 -3.92 -10.58
CA THR A 90 -3.73 -3.67 -10.79
C THR A 90 -4.07 -2.39 -10.08
N ASN A 91 -5.25 -1.83 -10.38
CA ASN A 91 -5.67 -0.63 -9.67
C ASN A 91 -6.17 -0.99 -8.27
N LEU A 92 -6.15 0.00 -7.39
CA LEU A 92 -6.55 -0.18 -6.00
C LEU A 92 -8.07 -0.20 -5.91
N LEU A 93 -8.62 -1.25 -5.33
CA LEU A 93 -10.07 -1.42 -5.28
C LEU A 93 -10.62 -1.53 -3.85
N TYR A 94 -10.02 -2.39 -3.03
CA TYR A 94 -10.58 -2.70 -1.73
C TYR A 94 -9.57 -2.43 -0.62
N PRO A 95 -9.74 -1.33 0.12
CA PRO A 95 -8.83 -1.06 1.25
C PRO A 95 -9.10 -2.07 2.37
N VAL A 96 -8.04 -2.71 2.83
CA VAL A 96 -8.16 -3.64 3.95
C VAL A 96 -8.05 -2.84 5.23
N MET A 97 -9.09 -2.90 6.03
CA MET A 97 -9.19 -2.09 7.23
C MET A 97 -8.35 -2.63 8.36
N LYS A 98 -7.86 -1.72 9.18
CA LYS A 98 -7.08 -2.08 10.36
C LYS A 98 -8.03 -2.72 11.38
N PRO A 99 -7.63 -3.86 11.98
CA PRO A 99 -8.46 -4.45 13.02
C PRO A 99 -8.64 -3.49 14.18
N LYS A 100 -9.84 -3.47 14.75
CA LYS A 100 -10.14 -2.58 15.86
C LYS A 100 -9.69 -3.21 17.17
N ALA A 101 -8.68 -2.62 17.77
CA ALA A 101 -8.14 -3.14 19.02
C ALA A 101 -9.13 -3.04 20.17
N SER A 102 -9.93 -1.99 20.17
CA SER A 102 -10.87 -1.74 21.25
C SER A 102 -11.98 -2.77 21.36
N GLN A 103 -12.14 -3.59 20.39
CA GLN A 103 -13.19 -4.61 20.41
C GLN A 103 -12.83 -5.82 21.24
N ARG A 104 -11.67 -5.81 21.76
CA ARG A 104 -11.26 -6.90 22.61
C ARG A 104 -11.67 -6.67 24.01
N ASN A 105 -11.80 -6.53 24.38
CA ASN A 105 -12.05 -6.21 25.52
C ASN A 105 -12.92 -6.11 26.05
N GLN A 106 -12.96 -6.08 25.68
CA GLN A 106 -13.72 -5.83 26.16
C GLN A 106 -13.91 -6.44 26.75
#